data_208f23b7a52974260e28d55ad744a159
#
_entry.id   208f23b7a52974260e28d55ad744a159
#
_cell.length_a   1.000
_cell.length_b   1.000
_cell.length_c   1.000
_cell.angle_alpha   90.00
_cell.angle_beta   90.00
_cell.angle_gamma   90.00
#
_symmetry.space_group_name_H-M   'P 1'
#
loop_
_entity.id
_entity.type
_entity.pdbx_description
1 polymer ?
#
loop_
_entity_poly.entity_id
_entity_poly.type
_entity_poly.pdbx_seq_one_letter_code
_entity_poly.pdbx_strand_id
1 'polypeptide(L)'
;MNIYLLRHGQTEENRKGSYYGNLDIGLNEIGVIQGNKAKKFFNDIKLDRVYVSDKIRTLEMAKLALGLKEMEIIQDSRINETNFGDFEGKTYEEIKMFYPKECLCWTDNWKEFVPPQGESYIELCKRVKSFMDDIKRLDVHNILICAHSGVIRAIYRSEEH
;
A
#
# COMPACT_ATOMS: atom_id res chain seq x y z
N MET A 1 -10.92 18.40 -5.96
CA MET A 1 -9.69 17.71 -5.63
C MET A 1 -9.64 16.38 -6.40
N ASN A 2 -8.51 16.09 -7.06
CA ASN A 2 -8.24 14.80 -7.70
C ASN A 2 -7.23 14.02 -6.85
N ILE A 3 -7.54 12.78 -6.56
CA ILE A 3 -6.65 11.88 -5.82
C ILE A 3 -6.23 10.76 -6.78
N TYR A 4 -4.94 10.70 -7.05
CA TYR A 4 -4.32 9.64 -7.85
C TYR A 4 -3.79 8.57 -6.92
N LEU A 5 -4.29 7.35 -7.06
CA LEU A 5 -3.85 6.20 -6.28
C LEU A 5 -2.89 5.36 -7.12
N LEU A 6 -1.68 5.21 -6.63
CA LEU A 6 -0.64 4.43 -7.28
C LEU A 6 -0.20 3.31 -6.35
N ARG A 7 -0.34 2.06 -6.80
CA ARG A 7 0.26 0.93 -6.11
C ARG A 7 1.76 0.88 -6.42
N HIS A 8 2.57 0.54 -5.41
CA HIS A 8 3.99 0.27 -5.65
C HIS A 8 4.19 -0.81 -6.73
N GLY A 9 5.32 -0.77 -7.43
CA GLY A 9 5.70 -1.75 -8.42
C GLY A 9 6.04 -3.11 -7.78
N GLN A 10 6.33 -4.10 -8.63
CA GLN A 10 6.64 -5.46 -8.21
C GLN A 10 7.89 -5.50 -7.31
N THR A 11 7.82 -6.35 -6.29
CA THR A 11 8.94 -6.74 -5.41
C THR A 11 9.20 -8.24 -5.55
N GLU A 12 10.29 -8.77 -4.99
CA GLU A 12 10.53 -10.21 -4.98
C GLU A 12 9.47 -10.98 -4.19
N GLU A 13 8.92 -10.40 -3.13
CA GLU A 13 7.82 -11.03 -2.38
C GLU A 13 6.53 -11.11 -3.23
N ASN A 14 6.26 -10.13 -4.09
CA ASN A 14 5.17 -10.24 -5.07
C ASN A 14 5.42 -11.37 -6.08
N ARG A 15 6.65 -11.51 -6.57
CA ARG A 15 7.03 -12.58 -7.50
C ARG A 15 6.87 -13.95 -6.86
N LYS A 16 7.26 -14.09 -5.62
CA LYS A 16 7.10 -15.31 -4.81
C LYS A 16 5.63 -15.63 -4.50
N GLY A 17 4.74 -14.62 -4.51
CA GLY A 17 3.34 -14.77 -4.13
C GLY A 17 3.12 -14.82 -2.62
N SER A 18 4.03 -14.25 -1.84
CA SER A 18 3.91 -14.20 -0.39
C SER A 18 3.06 -13.03 0.10
N TYR A 19 2.49 -13.18 1.28
CA TYR A 19 1.85 -12.10 2.02
C TYR A 19 2.91 -11.30 2.77
N TYR A 20 2.90 -10.01 2.63
CA TYR A 20 3.80 -9.12 3.36
C TYR A 20 3.25 -7.70 3.37
N GLY A 21 3.50 -7.00 4.43
CA GLY A 21 3.14 -5.60 4.57
C GLY A 21 4.20 -4.88 5.37
N ASN A 22 4.59 -5.47 6.50
CA ASN A 22 5.57 -4.89 7.41
C ASN A 22 7.02 -5.10 6.95
N LEU A 23 7.32 -6.16 6.20
CA LEU A 23 8.64 -6.33 5.59
C LEU A 23 8.98 -5.13 4.69
N ASP A 24 10.17 -4.58 4.87
CA ASP A 24 10.63 -3.41 4.13
C ASP A 24 11.53 -3.83 2.96
N ILE A 25 10.88 -4.17 1.85
CA ILE A 25 11.52 -4.69 0.63
C ILE A 25 11.31 -3.69 -0.50
N GLY A 26 12.37 -3.38 -1.24
CA GLY A 26 12.37 -2.48 -2.38
C GLY A 26 11.80 -3.12 -3.66
N LEU A 27 11.72 -2.32 -4.70
CA LEU A 27 11.28 -2.77 -6.03
C LEU A 27 12.31 -3.70 -6.65
N ASN A 28 11.83 -4.70 -7.40
CA ASN A 28 12.68 -5.48 -8.31
C ASN A 28 12.77 -4.79 -9.69
N GLU A 29 13.46 -5.39 -10.63
CA GLU A 29 13.65 -4.85 -11.98
C GLU A 29 12.33 -4.61 -12.73
N ILE A 30 11.32 -5.47 -12.51
CA ILE A 30 9.98 -5.27 -13.10
C ILE A 30 9.28 -4.09 -12.44
N GLY A 31 9.39 -3.95 -11.12
CA GLY A 31 8.86 -2.80 -10.38
C GLY A 31 9.44 -1.47 -10.85
N VAL A 32 10.72 -1.42 -11.14
CA VAL A 32 11.38 -0.23 -11.71
C VAL A 32 10.82 0.09 -13.11
N ILE A 33 10.63 -0.89 -13.97
CA ILE A 33 9.99 -0.70 -15.29
C ILE A 33 8.57 -0.14 -15.12
N GLN A 34 7.81 -0.66 -14.17
CA GLN A 34 6.46 -0.17 -13.86
C GLN A 34 6.48 1.29 -13.38
N GLY A 35 7.45 1.66 -12.54
CA GLY A 35 7.65 3.04 -12.10
C GLY A 35 7.94 3.99 -13.25
N ASN A 36 8.78 3.58 -14.19
CA ASN A 36 9.08 4.37 -15.39
C ASN A 36 7.85 4.52 -16.32
N LYS A 37 6.96 3.55 -16.35
CA LYS A 37 5.67 3.69 -17.05
C LYS A 37 4.76 4.70 -16.34
N ALA A 38 4.69 4.67 -15.02
CA ALA A 38 3.93 5.64 -14.23
C ALA A 38 4.43 7.06 -14.46
N LYS A 39 5.75 7.27 -14.60
CA LYS A 39 6.34 8.55 -14.94
C LYS A 39 5.71 9.17 -16.19
N LYS A 40 5.48 8.39 -17.23
CA LYS A 40 4.86 8.87 -18.47
C LYS A 40 3.44 9.39 -18.22
N PHE A 41 2.68 8.72 -17.36
CA PHE A 41 1.33 9.15 -16.99
C PHE A 41 1.35 10.48 -16.21
N PHE A 42 2.27 10.63 -15.27
CA PHE A 42 2.33 11.82 -14.41
C PHE A 42 3.10 12.99 -15.01
N ASN A 43 3.71 12.83 -16.18
CA ASN A 43 4.58 13.85 -16.78
C ASN A 43 3.91 15.22 -16.90
N ASP A 44 2.67 15.25 -17.36
CA ASP A 44 1.94 16.50 -17.63
C ASP A 44 0.93 16.85 -16.51
N ILE A 45 0.94 16.10 -15.40
CA ILE A 45 0.06 16.35 -14.26
C ILE A 45 0.81 17.20 -13.23
N LYS A 46 0.27 18.38 -12.94
CA LYS A 46 0.78 19.21 -11.84
C LYS A 46 0.25 18.66 -10.52
N LEU A 47 1.12 18.05 -9.75
CA LEU A 47 0.79 17.55 -8.41
C LEU A 47 1.04 18.65 -7.36
N ASP A 48 0.19 18.72 -6.35
CA ASP A 48 0.32 19.65 -5.23
C ASP A 48 0.90 18.95 -3.98
N ARG A 49 0.60 17.67 -3.79
CA ARG A 49 1.08 16.84 -2.67
C ARG A 49 1.36 15.42 -3.13
N VAL A 50 2.35 14.81 -2.51
CA VAL A 50 2.71 13.40 -2.71
C VAL A 50 2.86 12.73 -1.36
N TYR A 51 2.10 11.66 -1.14
CA TYR A 51 2.14 10.85 0.05
C TYR A 51 2.61 9.44 -0.27
N VAL A 52 3.41 8.86 0.62
CA VAL A 52 3.87 7.47 0.56
C VAL A 52 3.76 6.82 1.93
N SER A 53 3.74 5.50 1.98
CA SER A 53 3.90 4.78 3.25
C SER A 53 5.36 4.84 3.75
N ASP A 54 5.61 4.29 4.93
CA ASP A 54 6.98 4.19 5.47
C ASP A 54 7.84 3.14 4.75
N LYS A 55 7.27 2.39 3.81
CA LYS A 55 7.98 1.30 3.12
C LYS A 55 8.74 1.80 1.90
N ILE A 56 9.98 1.32 1.76
CA ILE A 56 10.89 1.75 0.70
C ILE A 56 10.29 1.57 -0.70
N ARG A 57 9.53 0.51 -0.94
CA ARG A 57 8.89 0.26 -2.25
C ARG A 57 7.93 1.35 -2.70
N THR A 58 7.22 2.01 -1.78
CA THR A 58 6.34 3.14 -2.14
C THR A 58 7.13 4.41 -2.39
N LEU A 59 8.20 4.64 -1.63
CA LEU A 59 9.12 5.76 -1.85
C LEU A 59 9.83 5.65 -3.19
N GLU A 60 10.39 4.48 -3.51
CA GLU A 60 11.03 4.21 -4.79
C GLU A 60 10.06 4.40 -5.96
N MET A 61 8.84 3.86 -5.83
CA MET A 61 7.81 4.00 -6.85
C MET A 61 7.41 5.46 -7.08
N ALA A 62 7.20 6.23 -6.01
CA ALA A 62 6.88 7.64 -6.09
C ALA A 62 8.02 8.45 -6.75
N LYS A 63 9.26 8.21 -6.37
CA LYS A 63 10.43 8.86 -7.00
C LYS A 63 10.52 8.57 -8.49
N LEU A 64 10.29 7.33 -8.91
CA LEU A 64 10.26 6.97 -10.32
C LEU A 64 9.12 7.68 -11.06
N ALA A 65 7.90 7.67 -10.48
CA ALA A 65 6.73 8.31 -11.08
C ALA A 65 6.88 9.83 -11.21
N LEU A 66 7.53 10.47 -10.25
CA LEU A 66 7.81 11.92 -10.28
C LEU A 66 8.89 12.28 -11.29
N GLY A 67 9.85 11.40 -11.56
CA GLY A 67 10.96 11.65 -12.46
C GLY A 67 11.82 12.83 -11.98
N LEU A 68 11.91 13.90 -12.78
CA LEU A 68 12.68 15.10 -12.46
C LEU A 68 11.89 16.17 -11.70
N LYS A 69 10.64 15.90 -11.32
CA LYS A 69 9.84 16.85 -10.54
C LYS A 69 10.41 16.97 -9.13
N GLU A 70 10.76 18.17 -8.74
CA GLU A 70 11.19 18.47 -7.38
C GLU A 70 9.97 18.70 -6.50
N MET A 71 9.64 17.71 -5.69
CA MET A 71 8.50 17.76 -4.76
C MET A 71 8.89 17.12 -3.44
N GLU A 72 8.35 17.68 -2.37
CA GLU A 72 8.38 17.01 -1.07
C GLU A 72 7.53 15.73 -1.12
N ILE A 73 8.11 14.63 -0.68
CA ILE A 73 7.41 13.35 -0.51
C ILE A 73 7.13 13.19 0.98
N ILE A 74 5.86 13.13 1.35
CA ILE A 74 5.40 13.05 2.73
C ILE A 74 5.14 11.57 3.07
N GLN A 75 5.84 11.07 4.09
CA GLN A 75 5.59 9.73 4.62
C GLN A 75 4.48 9.75 5.67
N ASP A 76 3.57 8.78 5.58
CA ASP A 76 2.52 8.60 6.58
C ASP A 76 2.29 7.10 6.84
N SER A 77 2.52 6.68 8.08
CA SER A 77 2.39 5.29 8.50
C SER A 77 0.96 4.75 8.41
N ARG A 78 -0.04 5.64 8.42
CA ARG A 78 -1.45 5.24 8.31
C ARG A 78 -1.79 4.59 6.97
N ILE A 79 -0.94 4.78 5.95
CA ILE A 79 -1.08 4.12 4.64
C ILE A 79 -0.06 3.00 4.43
N ASN A 80 0.54 2.46 5.49
CA ASN A 80 1.27 1.20 5.44
C ASN A 80 0.33 0.05 5.09
N GLU A 81 0.85 -0.98 4.41
CA GLU A 81 0.07 -2.22 4.15
C GLU A 81 -0.26 -2.93 5.47
N THR A 82 -1.22 -3.85 5.42
CA THR A 82 -1.55 -4.73 6.54
C THR A 82 -0.28 -5.36 7.12
N ASN A 83 -0.11 -5.25 8.44
CA ASN A 83 0.89 -6.03 9.13
C ASN A 83 0.39 -7.48 9.24
N PHE A 84 1.01 -8.38 8.50
CA PHE A 84 0.63 -9.80 8.50
C PHE A 84 1.28 -10.61 9.65
N GLY A 85 2.07 -9.96 10.51
CA GLY A 85 2.67 -10.61 11.67
C GLY A 85 3.47 -11.86 11.30
N ASP A 86 3.16 -12.99 11.91
CA ASP A 86 3.84 -14.27 11.67
C ASP A 86 3.61 -14.84 10.26
N PHE A 87 2.66 -14.28 9.51
CA PHE A 87 2.41 -14.66 8.10
C PHE A 87 3.32 -13.93 7.12
N GLU A 88 4.05 -12.91 7.56
CA GLU A 88 4.95 -12.13 6.72
C GLU A 88 5.95 -13.03 5.96
N GLY A 89 6.08 -12.80 4.66
CA GLY A 89 6.99 -13.53 3.80
C GLY A 89 6.59 -14.97 3.45
N LYS A 90 5.37 -15.38 3.81
CA LYS A 90 4.83 -16.72 3.54
C LYS A 90 3.78 -16.68 2.45
N THR A 91 3.78 -17.69 1.59
CA THR A 91 2.70 -17.95 0.64
C THR A 91 1.45 -18.49 1.37
N TYR A 92 0.30 -18.47 0.71
CA TYR A 92 -0.93 -19.05 1.28
C TYR A 92 -0.74 -20.53 1.65
N GLU A 93 -0.06 -21.31 0.81
CA GLU A 93 0.22 -22.74 1.07
C GLU A 93 1.10 -22.93 2.30
N GLU A 94 2.11 -22.08 2.48
CA GLU A 94 2.96 -22.11 3.68
C GLU A 94 2.17 -21.73 4.94
N ILE A 95 1.32 -20.71 4.87
CA ILE A 95 0.44 -20.31 5.98
C ILE A 95 -0.50 -21.47 6.34
N LYS A 96 -1.13 -22.09 5.36
CA LYS A 96 -2.00 -23.24 5.55
C LYS A 96 -1.28 -24.42 6.18
N MET A 97 -0.02 -24.64 5.81
CA MET A 97 0.80 -25.72 6.36
C MET A 97 1.21 -25.46 7.80
N PHE A 98 1.71 -24.27 8.12
CA PHE A 98 2.28 -23.94 9.42
C PHE A 98 1.26 -23.42 10.43
N TYR A 99 0.16 -22.83 9.95
CA TYR A 99 -0.90 -22.20 10.74
C TYR A 99 -2.30 -22.66 10.29
N PRO A 100 -2.60 -23.97 10.29
CA PRO A 100 -3.85 -24.48 9.71
C PRO A 100 -5.10 -23.96 10.40
N LYS A 101 -5.07 -23.80 11.72
CA LYS A 101 -6.22 -23.27 12.50
C LYS A 101 -6.46 -21.80 12.19
N GLU A 102 -5.40 -21.00 12.21
CA GLU A 102 -5.44 -19.58 11.92
C GLU A 102 -5.87 -19.33 10.46
N CYS A 103 -5.44 -20.17 9.55
CA CYS A 103 -5.82 -20.09 8.14
C CYS A 103 -7.33 -20.32 7.95
N LEU A 104 -7.94 -21.26 8.68
CA LEU A 104 -9.39 -21.47 8.68
C LEU A 104 -10.14 -20.26 9.25
N CYS A 105 -9.69 -19.73 10.37
CA CYS A 105 -10.28 -18.50 10.95
C CYS A 105 -10.21 -17.33 9.98
N TRP A 106 -9.09 -17.17 9.28
CA TRP A 106 -8.92 -16.13 8.27
C TRP A 106 -9.90 -16.30 7.11
N THR A 107 -10.08 -17.51 6.63
CA THR A 107 -11.03 -17.81 5.55
C THR A 107 -12.47 -17.50 5.97
N ASP A 108 -12.85 -17.85 7.20
CA ASP A 108 -14.22 -17.68 7.70
C ASP A 108 -14.56 -16.21 8.01
N ASN A 109 -13.61 -15.45 8.55
CA ASN A 109 -13.82 -14.05 8.94
C ASN A 109 -12.62 -13.17 8.63
N TRP A 110 -12.29 -13.01 7.36
CA TRP A 110 -11.10 -12.31 6.89
C TRP A 110 -11.03 -10.83 7.28
N LYS A 111 -12.16 -10.19 7.58
CA LYS A 111 -12.17 -8.77 7.97
C LYS A 111 -11.69 -8.55 9.40
N GLU A 112 -12.13 -9.41 10.31
CA GLU A 112 -11.86 -9.29 11.75
C GLU A 112 -10.66 -10.13 12.20
N PHE A 113 -10.29 -11.12 11.42
CA PHE A 113 -9.15 -11.98 11.73
C PHE A 113 -7.87 -11.19 11.90
N VAL A 114 -7.16 -11.45 12.98
CA VAL A 114 -5.85 -10.87 13.27
C VAL A 114 -4.79 -11.96 13.13
N PRO A 115 -3.88 -11.88 12.15
CA PRO A 115 -2.73 -12.78 12.11
C PRO A 115 -1.93 -12.68 13.41
N PRO A 116 -1.33 -13.78 13.90
CA PRO A 116 -0.47 -13.72 15.08
C PRO A 116 0.58 -12.61 14.94
N GLN A 117 0.67 -11.70 15.90
CA GLN A 117 1.54 -10.50 15.90
C GLN A 117 1.24 -9.47 14.78
N GLY A 118 0.09 -9.56 14.14
CA GLY A 118 -0.31 -8.67 13.05
C GLY A 118 -1.49 -7.76 13.37
N GLU A 119 -2.17 -7.28 12.32
CA GLU A 119 -3.38 -6.47 12.42
C GLU A 119 -4.51 -7.04 11.56
N SER A 120 -5.76 -6.72 11.91
CA SER A 120 -6.93 -7.07 11.10
C SER A 120 -7.12 -6.10 9.94
N TYR A 121 -7.92 -6.52 8.95
CA TYR A 121 -8.33 -5.63 7.86
C TYR A 121 -9.19 -4.44 8.38
N ILE A 122 -9.98 -4.65 9.43
CA ILE A 122 -10.75 -3.56 10.05
C ILE A 122 -9.83 -2.50 10.67
N GLU A 123 -8.75 -2.90 11.33
CA GLU A 123 -7.76 -1.97 11.88
C GLU A 123 -7.06 -1.18 10.76
N LEU A 124 -6.69 -1.84 9.66
CA LEU A 124 -6.20 -1.17 8.46
C LEU A 124 -7.20 -0.11 7.98
N CYS A 125 -8.47 -0.46 7.83
CA CYS A 125 -9.50 0.45 7.36
C CYS A 125 -9.66 1.68 8.27
N LYS A 126 -9.58 1.50 9.58
CA LYS A 126 -9.68 2.61 10.55
C LYS A 126 -8.55 3.63 10.38
N ARG A 127 -7.28 3.17 10.26
CA ARG A 127 -6.16 4.09 10.10
C ARG A 127 -6.14 4.76 8.73
N VAL A 128 -6.51 4.03 7.67
CA VAL A 128 -6.65 4.60 6.32
C VAL A 128 -7.75 5.65 6.27
N LYS A 129 -8.89 5.41 6.93
CA LYS A 129 -9.96 6.39 7.05
C LYS A 129 -9.49 7.67 7.73
N SER A 130 -8.77 7.56 8.84
CA SER A 130 -8.20 8.72 9.53
C SER A 130 -7.28 9.54 8.61
N PHE A 131 -6.45 8.89 7.83
CA PHE A 131 -5.60 9.54 6.82
C PHE A 131 -6.45 10.27 5.77
N MET A 132 -7.46 9.60 5.20
CA MET A 132 -8.31 10.20 4.18
C MET A 132 -9.15 11.37 4.70
N ASP A 133 -9.59 11.32 5.96
CA ASP A 133 -10.30 12.45 6.59
C ASP A 133 -9.41 13.71 6.66
N ASP A 134 -8.11 13.56 6.89
CA ASP A 134 -7.15 14.67 6.85
C ASP A 134 -6.92 15.16 5.40
N ILE A 135 -6.73 14.24 4.46
CA ILE A 135 -6.54 14.57 3.04
C ILE A 135 -7.70 15.42 2.50
N LYS A 136 -8.94 15.07 2.84
CA LYS A 136 -10.15 15.76 2.38
C LYS A 136 -10.27 17.20 2.89
N ARG A 137 -9.55 17.56 3.94
CA ARG A 137 -9.53 18.93 4.50
C ARG A 137 -8.53 19.84 3.82
N LEU A 138 -7.66 19.31 2.95
CA LEU A 138 -6.66 20.10 2.26
C LEU A 138 -7.29 20.93 1.14
N ASP A 139 -6.86 22.17 1.03
CA ASP A 139 -7.21 23.05 -0.10
C ASP A 139 -6.17 22.92 -1.21
N VAL A 140 -6.24 21.83 -1.94
CA VAL A 140 -5.33 21.51 -3.05
C VAL A 140 -6.11 20.81 -4.18
N HIS A 141 -5.53 20.79 -5.38
CA HIS A 141 -6.19 20.23 -6.56
C HIS A 141 -5.82 18.78 -6.87
N ASN A 142 -4.53 18.45 -6.82
CA ASN A 142 -4.03 17.16 -7.26
C ASN A 142 -3.10 16.53 -6.22
N ILE A 143 -3.47 15.35 -5.73
CA ILE A 143 -2.70 14.58 -4.75
C ILE A 143 -2.33 13.22 -5.33
N LEU A 144 -1.08 12.82 -5.20
CA LEU A 144 -0.62 11.46 -5.45
C LEU A 144 -0.48 10.72 -4.12
N ILE A 145 -1.09 9.57 -4.00
CA ILE A 145 -0.92 8.62 -2.88
C ILE A 145 -0.33 7.34 -3.46
N CYS A 146 0.94 7.08 -3.15
CA CYS A 146 1.60 5.84 -3.52
C CYS A 146 1.58 4.88 -2.33
N ALA A 147 0.84 3.79 -2.46
CA ALA A 147 0.55 2.88 -1.37
C ALA A 147 0.50 1.41 -1.81
N HIS A 148 -0.35 0.63 -1.17
CA HIS A 148 -0.42 -0.81 -1.26
C HIS A 148 -1.84 -1.28 -1.63
N SER A 149 -1.95 -2.53 -2.06
CA SER A 149 -3.22 -3.11 -2.51
C SER A 149 -4.33 -3.04 -1.45
N GLY A 150 -4.03 -3.40 -0.20
CA GLY A 150 -5.00 -3.35 0.90
C GLY A 150 -5.45 -1.93 1.21
N VAL A 151 -4.51 -0.99 1.23
CA VAL A 151 -4.78 0.44 1.45
C VAL A 151 -5.68 1.01 0.35
N ILE A 152 -5.36 0.74 -0.91
CA ILE A 152 -6.16 1.22 -2.05
C ILE A 152 -7.59 0.68 -1.98
N ARG A 153 -7.76 -0.60 -1.66
CA ARG A 153 -9.08 -1.21 -1.45
C ARG A 153 -9.84 -0.56 -0.28
N ALA A 154 -9.14 -0.25 0.82
CA ALA A 154 -9.74 0.43 1.97
C ALA A 154 -10.21 1.84 1.60
N ILE A 155 -9.42 2.59 0.83
CA ILE A 155 -9.80 3.92 0.32
C ILE A 155 -11.07 3.81 -0.54
N TYR A 156 -11.11 2.93 -1.53
CA TYR A 156 -12.31 2.75 -2.37
C TYR A 156 -13.55 2.44 -1.55
N ARG A 157 -13.45 1.51 -0.60
CA ARG A 157 -14.59 1.15 0.26
C ARG A 157 -15.05 2.29 1.16
N SER A 158 -14.16 3.17 1.58
CA SER A 158 -14.54 4.34 2.39
C SER A 158 -15.29 5.40 1.59
N GLU A 159 -15.11 5.42 0.26
CA GLU A 159 -15.74 6.38 -0.64
C GLU A 159 -17.08 5.90 -1.23
N GLU A 160 -17.39 4.60 -1.11
CA GLU A 160 -18.66 4.01 -1.59
C GLU A 160 -19.84 4.28 -0.64
N HIS A 161 -19.60 4.89 0.48
CA HIS A 161 -20.56 5.24 1.52
C HIS A 161 -20.52 6.74 1.78
#